data_83ae858b55406e940530be2fb192ae3c
#
_entry.id   83ae858b55406e940530be2fb192ae3c
#
_cell.length_a   1.000
_cell.length_b   1.000
_cell.length_c   1.000
_cell.angle_alpha   90.00
_cell.angle_beta   90.00
_cell.angle_gamma   90.00
#
_symmetry.space_group_name_H-M   'P 1'
#
loop_
_entity.id
_entity.type
_entity.pdbx_description
1 polymer ?
#
loop_
_entity_poly.entity_id
_entity_poly.type
_entity_poly.pdbx_seq_one_letter_code
_entity_poly.pdbx_strand_id
1 'polypeptide(L)'
;MSAVGRNIRGHAVGLFAAWFNLPFFMFMAVLGGVLGGLAGLMSGTAAGPGALDRIGIVLNVLLPLPIAIEDLLPTAAFQIGGVIGAVVGSVAGAWAISWYWFSSFWTLLYEGDPSWPFAVAVGQVVTAAFVGWLYTFYSSTAEGWRLRIAGVRRPSRREAQWLVPITREAARRVGATGVPVLLIDDSREPNAYAGIRHIVVNQGLLDFLRYDEEAVAGVIAHEIAHWHHGDPLSMTWGKGIALPLYAVYEVTVRVREAARWGPLRFLLWAVLWSVYVTLRGIVMPMYAAEWRSCEYRADAAAKAAGYGDGLYRALAQLRRSFDSARSGWDAAVLATHPPTELRLEALEQPGGHYPLRHDHVEPRPTPRISVARTGPDKD
;
A
#
# COMPACT_ATOMS: atom_id res chain seq x y z
N MET A 1 -3.37 6.06 22.92
CA MET A 1 -2.21 5.69 22.07
C MET A 1 -1.85 6.88 21.21
N SER A 2 -0.56 7.20 21.05
CA SER A 2 -0.13 8.29 20.17
C SER A 2 -0.49 7.99 18.70
N ALA A 3 -0.67 9.02 17.87
CA ALA A 3 -0.96 8.87 16.44
C ALA A 3 0.07 7.96 15.73
N VAL A 4 1.35 8.11 16.08
CA VAL A 4 2.46 7.31 15.53
C VAL A 4 2.36 5.83 15.94
N GLY A 5 1.90 5.54 17.16
CA GLY A 5 1.78 4.16 17.65
C GLY A 5 0.65 3.35 17.01
N ARG A 6 -0.29 4.00 16.33
CA ARG A 6 -1.40 3.32 15.65
C ARG A 6 -1.00 2.72 14.30
N ASN A 7 -0.01 3.29 13.62
CA ASN A 7 0.43 2.88 12.28
C ASN A 7 1.82 2.21 12.33
N ILE A 8 2.10 1.50 13.42
CA ILE A 8 3.44 0.95 13.69
C ILE A 8 3.91 -0.07 12.65
N ARG A 9 2.99 -0.82 12.04
CA ARG A 9 3.32 -1.85 11.04
C ARG A 9 3.87 -1.22 9.77
N GLY A 10 3.19 -0.20 9.23
CA GLY A 10 3.64 0.53 8.05
C GLY A 10 4.97 1.24 8.31
N HIS A 11 5.12 1.85 9.50
CA HIS A 11 6.38 2.50 9.88
C HIS A 11 7.53 1.49 10.00
N ALA A 12 7.30 0.32 10.59
CA ALA A 12 8.31 -0.74 10.67
C ALA A 12 8.70 -1.27 9.28
N VAL A 13 7.72 -1.54 8.42
CA VAL A 13 7.99 -1.99 7.05
C VAL A 13 8.74 -0.93 6.25
N GLY A 14 8.34 0.35 6.36
CA GLY A 14 9.05 1.47 5.74
C GLY A 14 10.49 1.61 6.22
N LEU A 15 10.71 1.45 7.51
CA LEU A 15 12.05 1.46 8.12
C LEU A 15 12.91 0.31 7.58
N PHE A 16 12.43 -0.92 7.64
CA PHE A 16 13.20 -2.08 7.14
C PHE A 16 13.46 -1.95 5.64
N ALA A 17 12.48 -1.55 4.87
CA ALA A 17 12.63 -1.42 3.43
C ALA A 17 13.67 -0.36 3.04
N ALA A 18 13.69 0.80 3.74
CA ALA A 18 14.55 1.92 3.40
C ALA A 18 15.95 1.83 4.01
N TRP A 19 16.07 1.40 5.27
CA TRP A 19 17.33 1.49 6.03
C TRP A 19 18.07 0.18 6.14
N PHE A 20 17.38 -0.96 6.01
CA PHE A 20 18.00 -2.29 5.97
C PHE A 20 18.10 -2.84 4.55
N ASN A 21 17.92 -1.98 3.55
CA ASN A 21 18.18 -2.24 2.13
C ASN A 21 17.46 -3.46 1.56
N LEU A 22 16.17 -3.62 1.91
CA LEU A 22 15.34 -4.72 1.43
C LEU A 22 15.37 -4.89 -0.10
N PRO A 23 15.34 -3.82 -0.94
CA PRO A 23 15.45 -3.97 -2.38
C PRO A 23 16.71 -4.71 -2.85
N PHE A 24 17.84 -4.44 -2.20
CA PHE A 24 19.09 -5.11 -2.52
C PHE A 24 19.06 -6.60 -2.19
N PHE A 25 18.52 -6.95 -1.01
CA PHE A 25 18.36 -8.36 -0.63
C PHE A 25 17.41 -9.10 -1.56
N MET A 26 16.31 -8.49 -1.98
CA MET A 26 15.40 -9.07 -2.96
C MET A 26 16.11 -9.30 -4.32
N PHE A 27 16.90 -8.33 -4.76
CA PHE A 27 17.67 -8.46 -5.99
C PHE A 27 18.68 -9.62 -5.91
N MET A 28 19.44 -9.70 -4.81
CA MET A 28 20.41 -10.77 -4.57
C MET A 28 19.75 -12.14 -4.43
N ALA A 29 18.57 -12.23 -3.80
CA ALA A 29 17.82 -13.46 -3.70
C ALA A 29 17.38 -13.98 -5.08
N VAL A 30 16.89 -13.11 -5.95
CA VAL A 30 16.49 -13.49 -7.31
C VAL A 30 17.71 -13.86 -8.15
N LEU A 31 18.79 -13.07 -8.10
CA LEU A 31 20.03 -13.38 -8.80
C LEU A 31 20.56 -14.75 -8.38
N GLY A 32 20.63 -15.00 -7.07
CA GLY A 32 21.05 -16.28 -6.51
C GLY A 32 20.15 -17.44 -6.91
N GLY A 33 18.84 -17.19 -6.91
CA GLY A 33 17.84 -18.16 -7.36
C GLY A 33 18.02 -18.54 -8.84
N VAL A 34 18.25 -17.56 -9.71
CA VAL A 34 18.49 -17.83 -11.13
C VAL A 34 19.79 -18.59 -11.34
N LEU A 35 20.89 -18.16 -10.76
CA LEU A 35 22.18 -18.82 -10.90
C LEU A 35 22.18 -20.22 -10.28
N GLY A 36 21.61 -20.37 -9.11
CA GLY A 36 21.45 -21.66 -8.44
C GLY A 36 20.53 -22.61 -9.20
N GLY A 37 19.44 -22.07 -9.77
CA GLY A 37 18.52 -22.84 -10.60
C GLY A 37 19.18 -23.37 -11.86
N LEU A 38 19.97 -22.56 -12.56
CA LEU A 38 20.75 -23.00 -13.73
C LEU A 38 21.78 -24.08 -13.35
N ALA A 39 22.54 -23.86 -12.28
CA ALA A 39 23.51 -24.83 -11.79
C ALA A 39 22.81 -26.13 -11.34
N GLY A 40 21.68 -26.03 -10.65
CA GLY A 40 20.87 -27.17 -10.23
C GLY A 40 20.26 -27.94 -11.39
N LEU A 41 19.79 -27.24 -12.44
CA LEU A 41 19.32 -27.85 -13.68
C LEU A 41 20.41 -28.69 -14.31
N MET A 42 21.61 -28.11 -14.48
CA MET A 42 22.75 -28.82 -15.08
C MET A 42 23.18 -30.03 -14.24
N SER A 43 23.27 -29.89 -12.92
CA SER A 43 23.65 -30.95 -12.02
C SER A 43 22.58 -32.07 -11.95
N GLY A 44 21.31 -31.67 -11.90
CA GLY A 44 20.17 -32.57 -11.83
C GLY A 44 19.98 -33.38 -13.10
N THR A 45 20.21 -32.78 -14.26
CA THR A 45 20.18 -33.48 -15.55
C THR A 45 21.33 -34.51 -15.65
N ALA A 46 22.52 -34.15 -15.14
CA ALA A 46 23.65 -35.08 -15.13
C ALA A 46 23.49 -36.24 -14.12
N ALA A 47 22.87 -35.98 -12.96
CA ALA A 47 22.69 -36.97 -11.90
C ALA A 47 21.41 -37.82 -12.05
N GLY A 48 20.40 -37.34 -12.80
CA GLY A 48 19.10 -37.97 -12.95
C GLY A 48 19.17 -39.43 -13.44
N PRO A 49 19.88 -39.72 -14.52
CA PRO A 49 20.01 -41.08 -15.03
C PRO A 49 20.60 -42.07 -14.00
N GLY A 50 21.70 -41.70 -13.35
CA GLY A 50 22.33 -42.55 -12.34
C GLY A 50 21.54 -42.77 -11.06
N ALA A 51 20.64 -41.86 -10.69
CA ALA A 51 19.71 -42.04 -9.57
C ALA A 51 18.56 -42.99 -9.90
N LEU A 52 18.06 -42.98 -11.13
CA LEU A 52 17.00 -43.88 -11.58
C LEU A 52 17.52 -45.26 -11.95
N ASP A 53 18.75 -45.40 -12.45
CA ASP A 53 19.40 -46.72 -12.63
C ASP A 53 19.39 -47.50 -11.30
N ARG A 54 19.71 -46.83 -10.19
CA ARG A 54 19.67 -47.46 -8.85
C ARG A 54 18.25 -47.86 -8.43
N ILE A 55 17.26 -47.02 -8.73
CA ILE A 55 15.84 -47.32 -8.45
C ILE A 55 15.35 -48.42 -9.40
N GLY A 56 15.72 -48.39 -10.69
CA GLY A 56 15.41 -49.37 -11.71
C GLY A 56 15.92 -50.75 -11.34
N ILE A 57 17.16 -50.87 -10.87
CA ILE A 57 17.72 -52.11 -10.36
C ILE A 57 16.89 -52.69 -9.20
N VAL A 58 16.50 -51.84 -8.23
CA VAL A 58 15.68 -52.28 -7.09
C VAL A 58 14.28 -52.70 -7.55
N LEU A 59 13.66 -51.96 -8.46
CA LEU A 59 12.33 -52.28 -9.01
C LEU A 59 12.35 -53.55 -9.88
N ASN A 60 13.37 -53.78 -10.69
CA ASN A 60 13.52 -55.00 -11.48
C ASN A 60 13.72 -56.23 -10.62
N VAL A 61 14.34 -56.07 -9.44
CA VAL A 61 14.46 -57.16 -8.44
C VAL A 61 13.13 -57.46 -7.77
N LEU A 62 12.31 -56.43 -7.49
CA LEU A 62 11.02 -56.58 -6.81
C LEU A 62 9.85 -56.92 -7.76
N LEU A 63 9.94 -56.50 -9.00
CA LEU A 63 8.92 -56.74 -10.03
C LEU A 63 9.60 -57.20 -11.32
N PRO A 64 9.76 -58.55 -11.52
CA PRO A 64 10.37 -59.08 -12.72
C PRO A 64 9.44 -58.82 -13.94
N LEU A 65 9.56 -57.65 -14.54
CA LEU A 65 8.85 -57.28 -15.76
C LEU A 65 9.66 -57.68 -16.99
N PRO A 66 9.00 -58.06 -18.10
CA PRO A 66 9.70 -58.52 -19.32
C PRO A 66 10.38 -57.36 -20.08
N ILE A 67 10.28 -56.14 -19.60
CA ILE A 67 10.90 -54.92 -20.18
C ILE A 67 11.70 -54.28 -19.05
N ALA A 68 12.99 -54.04 -19.29
CA ALA A 68 13.80 -53.27 -18.34
C ALA A 68 13.23 -51.86 -18.20
N ILE A 69 12.83 -51.51 -16.99
CA ILE A 69 12.30 -50.15 -16.67
C ILE A 69 13.35 -49.09 -17.05
N GLU A 70 14.62 -49.46 -17.06
CA GLU A 70 15.78 -48.66 -17.49
C GLU A 70 15.67 -48.18 -18.93
N ASP A 71 15.08 -48.99 -19.83
CA ASP A 71 14.93 -48.61 -21.26
C ASP A 71 13.75 -47.68 -21.52
N LEU A 72 12.78 -47.61 -20.60
CA LEU A 72 11.58 -46.77 -20.71
C LEU A 72 11.74 -45.35 -20.18
N LEU A 73 12.74 -45.12 -19.31
CA LEU A 73 12.78 -43.89 -18.51
C LEU A 73 14.03 -42.95 -18.68
N PRO A 74 14.98 -43.15 -19.61
CA PRO A 74 16.18 -42.29 -19.65
C PRO A 74 15.83 -40.81 -19.86
N THR A 75 14.86 -40.52 -20.71
CA THR A 75 14.44 -39.14 -21.02
C THR A 75 13.63 -38.53 -19.88
N ALA A 76 12.77 -39.32 -19.25
CA ALA A 76 12.00 -38.84 -18.10
C ALA A 76 12.89 -38.61 -16.88
N ALA A 77 13.90 -39.46 -16.65
CA ALA A 77 14.91 -39.32 -15.61
C ALA A 77 15.71 -38.04 -15.75
N PHE A 78 16.13 -37.73 -16.96
CA PHE A 78 16.86 -36.55 -17.30
C PHE A 78 16.03 -35.29 -17.03
N GLN A 79 14.76 -35.28 -17.45
CA GLN A 79 13.83 -34.15 -17.23
C GLN A 79 13.45 -33.98 -15.77
N ILE A 80 13.10 -35.04 -15.07
CA ILE A 80 12.73 -35.00 -13.63
C ILE A 80 13.91 -34.54 -12.78
N GLY A 81 15.10 -35.13 -13.02
CA GLY A 81 16.33 -34.72 -12.34
C GLY A 81 16.65 -33.24 -12.56
N GLY A 82 16.50 -32.78 -13.79
CA GLY A 82 16.70 -31.37 -14.15
C GLY A 82 15.71 -30.43 -13.43
N VAL A 83 14.43 -30.78 -13.40
CA VAL A 83 13.40 -29.97 -12.69
C VAL A 83 13.67 -29.93 -11.19
N ILE A 84 13.91 -31.08 -10.56
CA ILE A 84 14.22 -31.13 -9.12
C ILE A 84 15.49 -30.34 -8.82
N GLY A 85 16.55 -30.54 -9.62
CA GLY A 85 17.80 -29.81 -9.49
C GLY A 85 17.61 -28.30 -9.64
N ALA A 86 16.80 -27.87 -10.60
CA ALA A 86 16.51 -26.45 -10.81
C ALA A 86 15.76 -25.84 -9.62
N VAL A 87 14.75 -26.51 -9.06
CA VAL A 87 14.00 -26.04 -7.90
C VAL A 87 14.90 -25.96 -6.66
N VAL A 88 15.61 -27.05 -6.34
CA VAL A 88 16.51 -27.10 -5.18
C VAL A 88 17.64 -26.08 -5.34
N GLY A 89 18.24 -26.01 -6.52
CA GLY A 89 19.30 -25.05 -6.83
C GLY A 89 18.83 -23.59 -6.74
N SER A 90 17.59 -23.30 -7.18
CA SER A 90 17.02 -21.95 -7.06
C SER A 90 16.84 -21.54 -5.58
N VAL A 91 16.29 -22.40 -4.76
CA VAL A 91 16.10 -22.11 -3.33
C VAL A 91 17.44 -21.97 -2.62
N ALA A 92 18.35 -22.92 -2.85
CA ALA A 92 19.68 -22.92 -2.23
C ALA A 92 20.53 -21.71 -2.70
N GLY A 93 20.49 -21.37 -3.99
CA GLY A 93 21.21 -20.24 -4.54
C GLY A 93 20.66 -18.89 -4.05
N ALA A 94 19.33 -18.74 -3.99
CA ALA A 94 18.69 -17.56 -3.43
C ALA A 94 19.11 -17.33 -1.98
N TRP A 95 19.06 -18.40 -1.16
CA TRP A 95 19.48 -18.34 0.23
C TRP A 95 20.98 -18.05 0.36
N ALA A 96 21.83 -18.81 -0.34
CA ALA A 96 23.29 -18.73 -0.21
C ALA A 96 23.82 -17.33 -0.60
N ILE A 97 23.38 -16.77 -1.74
CA ILE A 97 23.85 -15.46 -2.19
C ILE A 97 23.32 -14.35 -1.28
N SER A 98 22.04 -14.39 -0.90
CA SER A 98 21.48 -13.39 0.02
C SER A 98 22.15 -13.44 1.40
N TRP A 99 22.38 -14.65 1.93
CA TRP A 99 23.06 -14.85 3.20
C TRP A 99 24.54 -14.42 3.12
N TYR A 100 25.24 -14.75 2.04
CA TYR A 100 26.63 -14.34 1.84
C TYR A 100 26.79 -12.82 1.93
N TRP A 101 25.96 -12.07 1.20
CA TRP A 101 26.00 -10.61 1.24
C TRP A 101 25.60 -10.03 2.58
N PHE A 102 24.55 -10.59 3.20
CA PHE A 102 24.13 -10.19 4.54
C PHE A 102 25.23 -10.46 5.57
N SER A 103 25.76 -11.67 5.61
CA SER A 103 26.79 -12.06 6.58
C SER A 103 28.10 -11.32 6.34
N SER A 104 28.52 -11.15 5.09
CA SER A 104 29.76 -10.42 4.77
C SER A 104 29.73 -8.98 5.28
N PHE A 105 28.61 -8.29 5.12
CA PHE A 105 28.45 -6.94 5.65
C PHE A 105 28.57 -6.94 7.21
N TRP A 106 27.87 -7.84 7.87
CA TRP A 106 27.88 -7.91 9.31
C TRP A 106 29.20 -8.46 9.86
N THR A 107 29.87 -9.38 9.14
CA THR A 107 31.19 -9.90 9.54
C THR A 107 32.25 -8.82 9.50
N LEU A 108 32.27 -7.97 8.46
CA LEU A 108 33.17 -6.81 8.40
C LEU A 108 33.01 -5.88 9.62
N LEU A 109 31.77 -5.72 10.09
CA LEU A 109 31.52 -4.94 11.29
C LEU A 109 31.92 -5.68 12.58
N TYR A 110 31.83 -7.01 12.58
CA TYR A 110 32.10 -7.87 13.72
C TYR A 110 33.58 -8.14 13.96
N GLU A 111 34.41 -8.19 12.91
CA GLU A 111 35.85 -8.46 13.00
C GLU A 111 36.63 -7.45 13.88
N GLY A 112 36.09 -6.25 14.05
CA GLY A 112 36.65 -5.23 14.95
C GLY A 112 36.22 -5.37 16.40
N ASP A 113 34.92 -5.50 16.65
CA ASP A 113 34.29 -5.57 17.97
C ASP A 113 32.84 -6.09 17.83
N PRO A 114 32.40 -7.08 18.63
CA PRO A 114 31.06 -7.64 18.60
C PRO A 114 29.92 -6.61 18.84
N SER A 115 30.23 -5.49 19.47
CA SER A 115 29.26 -4.40 19.68
C SER A 115 28.93 -3.60 18.41
N TRP A 116 29.80 -3.59 17.40
CA TRP A 116 29.61 -2.80 16.19
C TRP A 116 28.36 -3.14 15.38
N PRO A 117 28.01 -4.41 15.09
CA PRO A 117 26.78 -4.75 14.40
C PRO A 117 25.53 -4.21 15.11
N PHE A 118 25.49 -4.32 16.43
CA PHE A 118 24.41 -3.77 17.24
C PHE A 118 24.36 -2.24 17.17
N ALA A 119 25.52 -1.59 17.31
CA ALA A 119 25.62 -0.13 17.22
C ALA A 119 25.17 0.39 15.85
N VAL A 120 25.55 -0.29 14.75
CA VAL A 120 25.12 0.07 13.40
C VAL A 120 23.61 -0.10 13.25
N ALA A 121 23.03 -1.22 13.70
CA ALA A 121 21.58 -1.44 13.63
C ALA A 121 20.80 -0.37 14.43
N VAL A 122 21.24 -0.06 15.65
CA VAL A 122 20.67 1.01 16.47
C VAL A 122 20.86 2.36 15.79
N GLY A 123 22.04 2.63 15.24
CA GLY A 123 22.34 3.85 14.51
C GLY A 123 21.41 4.05 13.28
N GLN A 124 21.12 3.00 12.53
CA GLN A 124 20.15 3.05 11.42
C GLN A 124 18.75 3.43 11.91
N VAL A 125 18.27 2.79 13.00
CA VAL A 125 16.94 3.10 13.57
C VAL A 125 16.89 4.55 14.08
N VAL A 126 17.93 4.99 14.82
CA VAL A 126 18.00 6.37 15.32
C VAL A 126 18.07 7.37 14.18
N THR A 127 18.86 7.11 13.15
CA THR A 127 18.95 7.97 11.97
C THR A 127 17.62 8.01 11.21
N ALA A 128 16.96 6.88 11.04
CA ALA A 128 15.62 6.82 10.43
C ALA A 128 14.60 7.66 11.20
N ALA A 129 14.60 7.53 12.54
CA ALA A 129 13.74 8.32 13.41
C ALA A 129 14.05 9.82 13.32
N PHE A 130 15.34 10.18 13.27
CA PHE A 130 15.77 11.58 13.10
C PHE A 130 15.35 12.15 11.74
N VAL A 131 15.53 11.42 10.65
CA VAL A 131 15.08 11.82 9.30
C VAL A 131 13.55 11.94 9.27
N GLY A 132 12.83 10.99 9.87
CA GLY A 132 11.38 11.04 10.02
C GLY A 132 10.93 12.30 10.76
N TRP A 133 11.62 12.63 11.88
CA TRP A 133 11.34 13.83 12.64
C TRP A 133 11.64 15.10 11.84
N LEU A 134 12.79 15.18 11.20
CA LEU A 134 13.20 16.34 10.40
C LEU A 134 12.22 16.59 9.24
N TYR A 135 11.84 15.53 8.54
CA TYR A 135 10.86 15.61 7.45
C TYR A 135 9.48 16.06 7.96
N THR A 136 9.04 15.54 9.10
CA THR A 136 7.77 15.92 9.73
C THR A 136 7.78 17.36 10.20
N PHE A 137 8.88 17.78 10.82
CA PHE A 137 9.07 19.18 11.25
C PHE A 137 9.04 20.14 10.04
N TYR A 138 9.82 19.83 8.99
CA TYR A 138 9.78 20.59 7.74
C TYR A 138 8.38 20.64 7.15
N SER A 139 7.72 19.49 7.04
CA SER A 139 6.38 19.38 6.45
C SER A 139 5.35 20.18 7.24
N SER A 140 5.41 20.15 8.56
CA SER A 140 4.52 20.89 9.44
C SER A 140 4.76 22.42 9.36
N THR A 141 6.00 22.86 9.34
CA THR A 141 6.35 24.30 9.29
C THR A 141 6.12 24.91 7.92
N ALA A 142 6.44 24.17 6.85
CA ALA A 142 6.31 24.61 5.47
C ALA A 142 4.90 24.38 4.89
N GLU A 143 3.98 23.71 5.59
CA GLU A 143 2.66 23.34 5.06
C GLU A 143 1.89 24.53 4.50
N GLY A 144 1.71 25.57 5.29
CA GLY A 144 0.95 26.76 4.86
C GLY A 144 1.60 27.52 3.69
N TRP A 145 2.94 27.51 3.59
CA TRP A 145 3.66 28.11 2.47
C TRP A 145 3.47 27.27 1.19
N ARG A 146 3.63 25.93 1.28
CA ARG A 146 3.43 25.01 0.14
C ARG A 146 2.00 25.09 -0.39
N LEU A 147 1.00 25.13 0.50
CA LEU A 147 -0.40 25.26 0.12
C LEU A 147 -0.65 26.58 -0.64
N ARG A 148 -0.06 27.69 -0.20
CA ARG A 148 -0.17 28.97 -0.90
C ARG A 148 0.46 28.94 -2.30
N ILE A 149 1.63 28.32 -2.46
CA ILE A 149 2.26 28.14 -3.78
C ILE A 149 1.39 27.26 -4.69
N ALA A 150 0.72 26.26 -4.12
CA ALA A 150 -0.23 25.42 -4.84
C ALA A 150 -1.54 26.13 -5.21
N GLY A 151 -1.73 27.40 -4.82
CA GLY A 151 -2.93 28.17 -5.14
C GLY A 151 -4.03 28.11 -4.08
N VAL A 152 -3.79 27.39 -2.96
CA VAL A 152 -4.76 27.31 -1.86
C VAL A 152 -4.82 28.64 -1.13
N ARG A 153 -6.02 29.14 -0.90
CA ARG A 153 -6.31 30.46 -0.34
C ARG A 153 -7.10 30.41 0.98
N ARG A 154 -7.16 31.53 1.66
CA ARG A 154 -8.11 31.72 2.76
C ARG A 154 -9.54 31.81 2.20
N PRO A 155 -10.54 31.35 2.96
CA PRO A 155 -11.93 31.54 2.55
C PRO A 155 -12.28 33.01 2.39
N SER A 156 -13.10 33.34 1.40
CA SER A 156 -13.70 34.64 1.23
C SER A 156 -14.60 34.99 2.43
N ARG A 157 -15.04 36.22 2.56
CA ARG A 157 -15.95 36.64 3.66
C ARG A 157 -17.23 35.80 3.69
N ARG A 158 -17.82 35.51 2.53
CA ARG A 158 -19.05 34.68 2.43
C ARG A 158 -18.78 33.22 2.81
N GLU A 159 -17.73 32.64 2.29
CA GLU A 159 -17.31 31.27 2.63
C GLU A 159 -16.98 31.16 4.13
N ALA A 160 -16.26 32.13 4.68
CA ALA A 160 -15.91 32.16 6.09
C ALA A 160 -17.12 32.26 7.00
N GLN A 161 -18.12 33.12 6.63
CA GLN A 161 -19.36 33.26 7.42
C GLN A 161 -20.12 31.93 7.53
N TRP A 162 -20.03 31.08 6.52
CA TRP A 162 -20.72 29.80 6.46
C TRP A 162 -19.86 28.65 7.00
N LEU A 163 -18.65 28.46 6.50
CA LEU A 163 -17.83 27.28 6.80
C LEU A 163 -17.12 27.34 8.16
N VAL A 164 -16.74 28.54 8.65
CA VAL A 164 -16.02 28.66 9.92
C VAL A 164 -16.88 28.24 11.11
N PRO A 165 -18.16 28.63 11.22
CA PRO A 165 -19.05 28.11 12.28
C PRO A 165 -19.20 26.59 12.24
N ILE A 166 -19.38 25.99 11.04
CA ILE A 166 -19.45 24.55 10.84
C ILE A 166 -18.17 23.88 11.34
N THR A 167 -17.01 24.38 10.94
CA THR A 167 -15.71 23.84 11.33
C THR A 167 -15.49 23.89 12.84
N ARG A 168 -15.85 25.00 13.48
CA ARG A 168 -15.74 25.17 14.94
C ARG A 168 -16.64 24.20 15.70
N GLU A 169 -17.90 24.09 15.27
CA GLU A 169 -18.87 23.21 15.92
C GLU A 169 -18.48 21.75 15.70
N ALA A 170 -18.03 21.36 14.52
CA ALA A 170 -17.53 20.03 14.25
C ALA A 170 -16.30 19.70 15.13
N ALA A 171 -15.35 20.63 15.27
CA ALA A 171 -14.20 20.45 16.16
C ALA A 171 -14.62 20.25 17.62
N ARG A 172 -15.58 21.04 18.08
CA ARG A 172 -16.11 20.92 19.44
C ARG A 172 -16.78 19.55 19.67
N ARG A 173 -17.64 19.09 18.75
CA ARG A 173 -18.38 17.84 18.88
C ARG A 173 -17.49 16.60 18.73
N VAL A 174 -16.49 16.64 17.86
CA VAL A 174 -15.49 15.58 17.72
C VAL A 174 -14.58 15.51 18.96
N GLY A 175 -14.58 16.53 19.82
CA GLY A 175 -13.73 16.59 21.02
C GLY A 175 -12.30 17.02 20.71
N ALA A 176 -12.08 17.75 19.64
CA ALA A 176 -10.76 18.24 19.28
C ALA A 176 -10.28 19.33 20.26
N THR A 177 -8.99 19.31 20.60
CA THR A 177 -8.38 20.28 21.54
C THR A 177 -8.18 21.68 20.96
N GLY A 178 -8.45 21.85 19.65
CA GLY A 178 -8.32 23.11 18.93
C GLY A 178 -9.13 23.07 17.65
N VAL A 179 -9.05 24.13 16.86
CA VAL A 179 -9.71 24.23 15.55
C VAL A 179 -8.64 24.35 14.49
N PRO A 180 -8.59 23.46 13.49
CA PRO A 180 -7.64 23.56 12.39
C PRO A 180 -7.92 24.80 11.54
N VAL A 181 -6.91 25.32 10.86
CA VAL A 181 -7.06 26.44 9.95
C VAL A 181 -7.76 25.97 8.67
N LEU A 182 -8.95 26.51 8.40
CA LEU A 182 -9.70 26.23 7.18
C LEU A 182 -9.12 27.01 6.00
N LEU A 183 -8.88 26.31 4.90
CA LEU A 183 -8.45 26.87 3.62
C LEU A 183 -9.35 26.36 2.50
N ILE A 184 -9.37 27.09 1.38
CA ILE A 184 -10.13 26.73 0.18
C ILE A 184 -9.15 26.54 -0.98
N ASP A 185 -9.36 25.46 -1.73
CA ASP A 185 -8.72 25.22 -3.01
C ASP A 185 -9.76 25.46 -4.13
N ASP A 186 -9.44 26.31 -5.09
CA ASP A 186 -10.33 26.62 -6.23
C ASP A 186 -10.38 25.46 -7.27
N SER A 187 -9.79 24.32 -6.95
CA SER A 187 -9.88 23.10 -7.75
C SER A 187 -11.34 22.65 -7.93
N ARG A 188 -11.66 22.20 -9.16
CA ARG A 188 -12.97 21.64 -9.50
C ARG A 188 -13.16 20.19 -9.06
N GLU A 189 -12.10 19.55 -8.59
CA GLU A 189 -12.16 18.20 -8.07
C GLU A 189 -12.95 18.19 -6.75
N PRO A 190 -13.99 17.34 -6.61
CA PRO A 190 -14.77 17.28 -5.38
C PRO A 190 -13.99 16.51 -4.30
N ASN A 191 -13.19 17.24 -3.55
CA ASN A 191 -12.31 16.72 -2.53
C ASN A 191 -12.23 17.64 -1.32
N ALA A 192 -11.91 17.07 -0.16
CA ALA A 192 -11.43 17.76 1.03
C ALA A 192 -10.34 16.92 1.66
N TYR A 193 -9.43 17.53 2.40
CA TYR A 193 -8.38 16.77 3.10
C TYR A 193 -7.87 17.51 4.34
N ALA A 194 -7.49 16.71 5.33
CA ALA A 194 -6.80 17.18 6.52
C ALA A 194 -5.29 17.18 6.30
N GLY A 195 -4.67 18.31 6.55
CA GLY A 195 -3.22 18.46 6.71
C GLY A 195 -2.81 18.36 8.18
N ILE A 196 -1.54 18.64 8.49
CA ILE A 196 -1.04 18.63 9.87
C ILE A 196 -1.66 19.78 10.68
N ARG A 197 -1.82 20.95 10.07
CA ARG A 197 -2.32 22.18 10.72
C ARG A 197 -3.57 22.76 10.06
N HIS A 198 -3.90 22.31 8.86
CA HIS A 198 -4.93 22.88 8.01
C HIS A 198 -5.95 21.82 7.61
N ILE A 199 -7.18 22.26 7.36
CA ILE A 199 -8.15 21.51 6.57
C ILE A 199 -8.37 22.29 5.29
N VAL A 200 -8.29 21.62 4.15
CA VAL A 200 -8.53 22.22 2.84
C VAL A 200 -9.82 21.63 2.28
N VAL A 201 -10.70 22.51 1.82
CA VAL A 201 -11.93 22.13 1.14
C VAL A 201 -11.87 22.67 -0.28
N ASN A 202 -12.04 21.80 -1.26
CA ASN A 202 -12.05 22.20 -2.66
C ASN A 202 -13.39 22.83 -3.02
N GLN A 203 -13.35 23.87 -3.85
CA GLN A 203 -14.56 24.49 -4.39
C GLN A 203 -15.43 23.45 -5.11
N GLY A 204 -14.80 22.52 -5.85
CA GLY A 204 -15.50 21.45 -6.53
C GLY A 204 -16.33 20.55 -5.60
N LEU A 205 -15.93 20.37 -4.34
CA LEU A 205 -16.74 19.62 -3.36
C LEU A 205 -18.00 20.38 -2.99
N LEU A 206 -17.89 21.69 -2.74
CA LEU A 206 -19.04 22.53 -2.39
C LEU A 206 -20.07 22.58 -3.52
N ASP A 207 -19.59 22.75 -4.75
CA ASP A 207 -20.43 22.76 -5.95
C ASP A 207 -21.08 21.39 -6.20
N PHE A 208 -20.32 20.31 -6.01
CA PHE A 208 -20.79 18.95 -6.18
C PHE A 208 -21.89 18.57 -5.18
N LEU A 209 -21.71 18.94 -3.91
CA LEU A 209 -22.70 18.76 -2.85
C LEU A 209 -23.82 19.80 -2.90
N ARG A 210 -23.80 20.71 -3.91
CA ARG A 210 -24.78 21.77 -4.09
C ARG A 210 -24.98 22.61 -2.83
N TYR A 211 -23.92 22.82 -2.07
CA TYR A 211 -23.94 23.56 -0.80
C TYR A 211 -24.89 22.98 0.25
N ASP A 212 -25.18 21.67 0.19
CA ASP A 212 -25.92 20.97 1.27
C ASP A 212 -25.13 21.07 2.57
N GLU A 213 -25.62 21.90 3.49
CA GLU A 213 -24.92 22.22 4.74
C GLU A 213 -24.62 20.99 5.59
N GLU A 214 -25.55 20.04 5.67
CA GLU A 214 -25.37 18.82 6.47
C GLU A 214 -24.34 17.89 5.82
N ALA A 215 -24.35 17.76 4.48
CA ALA A 215 -23.36 16.97 3.77
C ALA A 215 -21.96 17.55 3.88
N VAL A 216 -21.84 18.87 3.73
CA VAL A 216 -20.57 19.60 3.90
C VAL A 216 -20.06 19.51 5.34
N ALA A 217 -20.95 19.68 6.33
CA ALA A 217 -20.61 19.51 7.75
C ALA A 217 -20.15 18.08 8.08
N GLY A 218 -20.78 17.09 7.46
CA GLY A 218 -20.36 15.67 7.57
C GLY A 218 -18.93 15.45 7.08
N VAL A 219 -18.58 15.96 5.89
CA VAL A 219 -17.22 15.86 5.37
C VAL A 219 -16.23 16.64 6.24
N ILE A 220 -16.55 17.86 6.64
CA ILE A 220 -15.69 18.66 7.54
C ILE A 220 -15.46 17.94 8.86
N ALA A 221 -16.47 17.32 9.45
CA ALA A 221 -16.34 16.55 10.69
C ALA A 221 -15.43 15.33 10.53
N HIS A 222 -15.50 14.64 9.39
CA HIS A 222 -14.61 13.56 9.01
C HIS A 222 -13.15 14.03 8.90
N GLU A 223 -12.89 15.13 8.21
CA GLU A 223 -11.54 15.70 8.10
C GLU A 223 -10.99 16.19 9.45
N ILE A 224 -11.86 16.76 10.30
CA ILE A 224 -11.49 17.13 11.66
C ILE A 224 -11.15 15.89 12.50
N ALA A 225 -11.84 14.78 12.31
CA ALA A 225 -11.51 13.54 13.00
C ALA A 225 -10.10 13.03 12.61
N HIS A 226 -9.73 13.06 11.33
CA HIS A 226 -8.36 12.77 10.90
C HIS A 226 -7.33 13.71 11.55
N TRP A 227 -7.62 15.00 11.53
CA TRP A 227 -6.77 15.99 12.16
C TRP A 227 -6.61 15.76 13.67
N HIS A 228 -7.72 15.53 14.37
CA HIS A 228 -7.75 15.25 15.81
C HIS A 228 -7.00 13.97 16.18
N HIS A 229 -7.15 12.93 15.38
CA HIS A 229 -6.41 11.67 15.55
C HIS A 229 -4.92 11.78 15.22
N GLY A 230 -4.49 12.85 14.54
CA GLY A 230 -3.11 13.05 14.11
C GLY A 230 -2.71 12.14 12.96
N ASP A 231 -3.67 11.67 12.15
CA ASP A 231 -3.42 10.80 11.01
C ASP A 231 -2.48 11.44 9.97
N PRO A 232 -2.63 12.75 9.60
CA PRO A 232 -1.70 13.42 8.70
C PRO A 232 -0.27 13.49 9.25
N LEU A 233 -0.12 13.67 10.56
CA LEU A 233 1.18 13.69 11.23
C LEU A 233 1.85 12.31 11.16
N SER A 234 1.10 11.25 11.47
CA SER A 234 1.58 9.86 11.40
C SER A 234 2.01 9.46 10.00
N MET A 235 1.22 9.82 8.98
CA MET A 235 1.56 9.55 7.57
C MET A 235 2.80 10.30 7.12
N THR A 236 2.95 11.56 7.56
CA THR A 236 4.13 12.36 7.23
C THR A 236 5.38 11.78 7.89
N TRP A 237 5.29 11.33 9.14
CA TRP A 237 6.35 10.62 9.83
C TRP A 237 6.76 9.34 9.10
N GLY A 238 5.80 8.51 8.71
CA GLY A 238 6.07 7.29 7.95
C GLY A 238 6.75 7.54 6.61
N LYS A 239 6.32 8.57 5.87
CA LYS A 239 7.00 9.01 4.65
C LYS A 239 8.43 9.46 4.92
N GLY A 240 8.65 10.18 6.02
CA GLY A 240 9.97 10.63 6.44
C GLY A 240 10.92 9.46 6.76
N ILE A 241 10.45 8.45 7.48
CA ILE A 241 11.23 7.23 7.75
C ILE A 241 11.58 6.51 6.44
N ALA A 242 10.64 6.37 5.53
CA ALA A 242 10.86 5.68 4.25
C ALA A 242 11.46 6.60 3.16
N LEU A 243 11.81 7.84 3.47
CA LEU A 243 12.28 8.85 2.51
C LEU A 243 13.40 8.38 1.58
N PRO A 244 14.47 7.68 2.06
CA PRO A 244 15.51 7.18 1.18
C PRO A 244 14.97 6.25 0.08
N LEU A 245 14.04 5.36 0.42
CA LEU A 245 13.42 4.46 -0.53
C LEU A 245 12.54 5.21 -1.55
N TYR A 246 11.77 6.20 -1.10
CA TYR A 246 10.98 7.05 -1.98
C TYR A 246 11.87 7.85 -2.94
N ALA A 247 13.00 8.38 -2.46
CA ALA A 247 13.95 9.10 -3.30
C ALA A 247 14.57 8.20 -4.37
N VAL A 248 15.03 7.00 -4.00
CA VAL A 248 15.58 6.02 -4.95
C VAL A 248 14.52 5.59 -5.95
N TYR A 249 13.29 5.35 -5.51
CA TYR A 249 12.18 5.01 -6.41
C TYR A 249 11.91 6.12 -7.43
N GLU A 250 11.83 7.37 -6.98
CA GLU A 250 11.57 8.51 -7.85
C GLU A 250 12.68 8.69 -8.91
N VAL A 251 13.95 8.54 -8.50
CA VAL A 251 15.08 8.53 -9.44
C VAL A 251 14.95 7.38 -10.43
N THR A 252 14.61 6.17 -9.94
CA THR A 252 14.42 4.98 -10.79
C THR A 252 13.36 5.21 -11.87
N VAL A 253 12.22 5.78 -11.50
CA VAL A 253 11.12 6.07 -12.43
C VAL A 253 11.56 7.10 -13.47
N ARG A 254 12.16 8.22 -13.03
CA ARG A 254 12.61 9.28 -13.94
C ARG A 254 13.68 8.81 -14.91
N VAL A 255 14.68 8.06 -14.43
CA VAL A 255 15.75 7.52 -15.28
C VAL A 255 15.16 6.55 -16.32
N ARG A 256 14.23 5.69 -15.93
CA ARG A 256 13.55 4.78 -16.85
C ARG A 256 12.70 5.53 -17.89
N GLU A 257 12.00 6.58 -17.49
CA GLU A 257 11.20 7.41 -18.41
C GLU A 257 12.07 8.22 -19.37
N ALA A 258 13.20 8.72 -18.90
CA ALA A 258 14.17 9.44 -19.73
C ALA A 258 14.89 8.53 -20.74
N ALA A 259 14.99 7.22 -20.50
CA ALA A 259 15.62 6.27 -21.38
C ALA A 259 14.80 6.08 -22.67
N ARG A 260 15.27 6.62 -23.79
CA ARG A 260 14.61 6.52 -25.12
C ARG A 260 14.86 5.18 -25.80
N TRP A 261 15.96 4.51 -25.48
CA TRP A 261 16.35 3.24 -26.09
C TRP A 261 15.73 2.05 -25.36
N GLY A 262 14.99 1.20 -26.09
CA GLY A 262 14.25 0.06 -25.52
C GLY A 262 15.09 -0.93 -24.71
N PRO A 263 16.25 -1.39 -25.23
CA PRO A 263 17.14 -2.29 -24.47
C PRO A 263 17.65 -1.67 -23.17
N LEU A 264 17.96 -0.36 -23.16
CA LEU A 264 18.36 0.35 -21.94
C LEU A 264 17.22 0.40 -20.92
N ARG A 265 15.99 0.65 -21.36
CA ARG A 265 14.81 0.60 -20.47
C ARG A 265 14.60 -0.77 -19.84
N PHE A 266 14.80 -1.82 -20.62
CA PHE A 266 14.72 -3.19 -20.11
C PHE A 266 15.83 -3.48 -19.11
N LEU A 267 17.08 -3.10 -19.41
CA LEU A 267 18.21 -3.27 -18.49
C LEU A 267 17.99 -2.52 -17.18
N LEU A 268 17.55 -1.27 -17.24
CA LEU A 268 17.21 -0.48 -16.05
C LEU A 268 16.08 -1.14 -15.25
N TRP A 269 15.07 -1.67 -15.93
CA TRP A 269 14.01 -2.43 -15.25
C TRP A 269 14.57 -3.70 -14.60
N ALA A 270 15.40 -4.47 -15.29
CA ALA A 270 15.98 -5.71 -14.78
C ALA A 270 16.88 -5.50 -13.55
N VAL A 271 17.50 -4.31 -13.41
CA VAL A 271 18.35 -3.98 -12.26
C VAL A 271 17.53 -3.34 -11.13
N LEU A 272 16.57 -2.49 -11.46
CA LEU A 272 15.87 -1.63 -10.49
C LEU A 272 14.48 -2.14 -10.12
N TRP A 273 14.04 -3.30 -10.65
CA TRP A 273 12.71 -3.88 -10.37
C TRP A 273 12.46 -4.09 -8.87
N SER A 274 13.50 -4.45 -8.11
CA SER A 274 13.40 -4.73 -6.68
C SER A 274 13.00 -3.48 -5.88
N VAL A 275 13.49 -2.30 -6.27
CA VAL A 275 13.07 -1.01 -5.68
C VAL A 275 11.58 -0.76 -5.94
N TYR A 276 11.16 -1.01 -7.18
CA TYR A 276 9.77 -0.84 -7.58
C TYR A 276 8.83 -1.79 -6.83
N VAL A 277 9.19 -3.08 -6.77
CA VAL A 277 8.40 -4.10 -6.05
C VAL A 277 8.39 -3.82 -4.55
N THR A 278 9.52 -3.45 -3.95
CA THR A 278 9.57 -3.11 -2.52
C THR A 278 8.62 -1.96 -2.19
N LEU A 279 8.68 -0.87 -2.95
CA LEU A 279 7.83 0.28 -2.65
C LEU A 279 6.36 -0.01 -2.98
N ARG A 280 6.05 -0.43 -4.21
CA ARG A 280 4.65 -0.60 -4.66
C ARG A 280 4.00 -1.91 -4.24
N GLY A 281 4.78 -2.97 -4.08
CA GLY A 281 4.27 -4.29 -3.70
C GLY A 281 4.26 -4.56 -2.19
N ILE A 282 5.06 -3.84 -1.41
CA ILE A 282 5.19 -4.08 0.04
C ILE A 282 4.85 -2.83 0.84
N VAL A 283 5.60 -1.74 0.68
CA VAL A 283 5.49 -0.56 1.55
C VAL A 283 4.16 0.16 1.34
N MET A 284 3.82 0.51 0.10
CA MET A 284 2.58 1.24 -0.19
C MET A 284 1.30 0.46 0.18
N PRO A 285 1.18 -0.86 -0.11
CA PRO A 285 0.01 -1.63 0.33
C PRO A 285 -0.17 -1.67 1.86
N MET A 286 0.93 -1.76 2.61
CA MET A 286 0.88 -1.72 4.07
C MET A 286 0.37 -0.37 4.58
N TYR A 287 0.88 0.73 4.04
CA TYR A 287 0.37 2.06 4.36
C TYR A 287 -1.08 2.26 3.94
N ALA A 288 -1.46 1.77 2.75
CA ALA A 288 -2.85 1.84 2.30
C ALA A 288 -3.80 1.06 3.21
N ALA A 289 -3.39 -0.11 3.70
CA ALA A 289 -4.18 -0.91 4.65
C ALA A 289 -4.40 -0.17 5.98
N GLU A 290 -3.35 0.49 6.49
CA GLU A 290 -3.45 1.29 7.72
C GLU A 290 -4.30 2.54 7.50
N TRP A 291 -4.17 3.19 6.35
CA TRP A 291 -4.98 4.36 6.01
C TRP A 291 -6.47 4.02 5.93
N ARG A 292 -6.82 2.87 5.32
CA ARG A 292 -8.22 2.41 5.33
C ARG A 292 -8.80 2.26 6.74
N SER A 293 -7.97 1.84 7.70
CA SER A 293 -8.39 1.80 9.12
C SER A 293 -8.60 3.19 9.71
N CYS A 294 -7.81 4.18 9.28
CA CYS A 294 -7.99 5.58 9.67
C CYS A 294 -9.32 6.13 9.16
N GLU A 295 -9.70 5.81 7.92
CA GLU A 295 -10.97 6.21 7.33
C GLU A 295 -12.17 5.74 8.16
N TYR A 296 -12.23 4.44 8.51
CA TYR A 296 -13.32 3.93 9.34
C TYR A 296 -13.36 4.58 10.72
N ARG A 297 -12.21 4.90 11.31
CA ARG A 297 -12.17 5.62 12.60
C ARG A 297 -12.68 7.06 12.47
N ALA A 298 -12.33 7.75 11.38
CA ALA A 298 -12.79 9.10 11.12
C ALA A 298 -14.30 9.12 10.85
N ASP A 299 -14.81 8.15 10.07
CA ASP A 299 -16.25 7.97 9.84
C ASP A 299 -17.00 7.72 11.16
N ALA A 300 -16.49 6.82 12.00
CA ALA A 300 -17.08 6.54 13.30
C ALA A 300 -17.07 7.76 14.24
N ALA A 301 -16.00 8.54 14.23
CA ALA A 301 -15.89 9.76 15.04
C ALA A 301 -16.85 10.84 14.54
N ALA A 302 -16.98 11.04 13.24
CA ALA A 302 -17.95 11.97 12.66
C ALA A 302 -19.40 11.54 12.98
N LYS A 303 -19.69 10.24 12.89
CA LYS A 303 -21.00 9.68 13.27
C LYS A 303 -21.30 9.89 14.76
N ALA A 304 -20.35 9.59 15.65
CA ALA A 304 -20.50 9.79 17.09
C ALA A 304 -20.69 11.27 17.46
N ALA A 305 -20.11 12.19 16.67
CA ALA A 305 -20.29 13.63 16.81
C ALA A 305 -21.65 14.14 16.26
N GLY A 306 -22.49 13.26 15.70
CA GLY A 306 -23.82 13.59 15.19
C GLY A 306 -23.84 14.03 13.72
N TYR A 307 -22.78 13.76 12.95
CA TYR A 307 -22.66 14.11 11.53
C TYR A 307 -22.82 12.91 10.58
N GLY A 308 -23.25 11.75 11.10
CA GLY A 308 -23.35 10.51 10.33
C GLY A 308 -24.23 10.62 9.09
N ASP A 309 -25.42 11.22 9.20
CA ASP A 309 -26.37 11.35 8.08
C ASP A 309 -25.86 12.29 7.00
N GLY A 310 -25.22 13.40 7.39
CA GLY A 310 -24.59 14.32 6.45
C GLY A 310 -23.43 13.66 5.69
N LEU A 311 -22.54 12.96 6.41
CA LEU A 311 -21.44 12.21 5.82
C LEU A 311 -21.94 11.10 4.89
N TYR A 312 -22.97 10.37 5.30
CA TYR A 312 -23.61 9.35 4.46
C TYR A 312 -24.10 9.94 3.14
N ARG A 313 -24.81 11.07 3.18
CA ARG A 313 -25.30 11.76 1.98
C ARG A 313 -24.16 12.20 1.07
N ALA A 314 -23.10 12.76 1.63
CA ALA A 314 -21.92 13.17 0.88
C ALA A 314 -21.27 11.95 0.17
N LEU A 315 -21.01 10.87 0.89
CA LEU A 315 -20.42 9.65 0.35
C LEU A 315 -21.32 8.99 -0.69
N ALA A 316 -22.64 8.95 -0.49
CA ALA A 316 -23.60 8.39 -1.44
C ALA A 316 -23.63 9.17 -2.78
N GLN A 317 -23.41 10.49 -2.72
CA GLN A 317 -23.26 11.30 -3.93
C GLN A 317 -21.91 11.05 -4.61
N LEU A 318 -20.81 11.03 -3.86
CA LEU A 318 -19.46 10.78 -4.36
C LEU A 318 -19.34 9.41 -5.03
N ARG A 319 -19.97 8.38 -4.47
CA ARG A 319 -20.02 7.03 -5.05
C ARG A 319 -20.51 7.03 -6.49
N ARG A 320 -21.59 7.73 -6.78
CA ARG A 320 -22.19 7.78 -8.12
C ARG A 320 -21.25 8.31 -9.19
N SER A 321 -20.27 9.13 -8.79
CA SER A 321 -19.36 9.82 -9.73
C SER A 321 -17.98 9.18 -9.84
N PHE A 322 -17.48 8.48 -8.80
CA PHE A 322 -16.07 8.07 -8.70
C PHE A 322 -15.81 6.58 -8.62
N ASP A 323 -16.75 5.75 -8.14
CA ASP A 323 -16.51 4.29 -8.00
C ASP A 323 -16.39 3.54 -9.33
N SER A 324 -16.81 4.14 -10.44
CA SER A 324 -16.67 3.55 -11.78
C SER A 324 -15.24 3.46 -12.31
N ALA A 325 -14.29 4.20 -11.70
CA ALA A 325 -12.89 4.27 -12.15
C ALA A 325 -11.95 3.26 -11.45
N ARG A 326 -12.46 2.50 -10.46
CA ARG A 326 -11.65 1.55 -9.70
C ARG A 326 -11.77 0.16 -10.29
N SER A 327 -10.92 -0.17 -11.25
CA SER A 327 -10.82 -1.55 -11.76
C SER A 327 -9.38 -2.05 -11.64
N GLY A 328 -9.24 -3.29 -11.18
CA GLY A 328 -7.98 -4.02 -11.14
C GLY A 328 -7.36 -4.16 -9.74
N TRP A 329 -6.50 -5.16 -9.61
CA TRP A 329 -5.81 -5.52 -8.38
C TRP A 329 -4.97 -4.37 -7.81
N ASP A 330 -4.21 -3.68 -8.66
CA ASP A 330 -3.36 -2.57 -8.26
C ASP A 330 -4.16 -1.43 -7.63
N ALA A 331 -5.32 -1.11 -8.22
CA ALA A 331 -6.20 -0.08 -7.69
C ALA A 331 -6.76 -0.47 -6.32
N ALA A 332 -7.14 -1.73 -6.13
CA ALA A 332 -7.69 -2.22 -4.87
C ALA A 332 -6.63 -2.24 -3.74
N VAL A 333 -5.40 -2.63 -4.05
CA VAL A 333 -4.31 -2.76 -3.05
C VAL A 333 -3.72 -1.41 -2.68
N LEU A 334 -3.60 -0.49 -3.63
CA LEU A 334 -3.00 0.84 -3.45
C LEU A 334 -4.02 1.91 -3.05
N ALA A 335 -5.33 1.61 -3.09
CA ALA A 335 -6.35 2.57 -2.69
C ALA A 335 -6.20 2.94 -1.21
N THR A 336 -6.06 4.22 -0.95
CA THR A 336 -5.98 4.76 0.42
C THR A 336 -7.34 4.81 1.09
N HIS A 337 -8.41 5.00 0.33
CA HIS A 337 -9.77 4.97 0.87
C HIS A 337 -10.41 3.58 0.66
N PRO A 338 -11.16 3.07 1.64
CA PRO A 338 -11.99 1.88 1.44
C PRO A 338 -13.01 2.11 0.31
N PRO A 339 -13.55 1.05 -0.30
CA PRO A 339 -14.70 1.19 -1.18
C PRO A 339 -15.81 1.97 -0.49
N THR A 340 -16.37 2.96 -1.20
CA THR A 340 -17.39 3.86 -0.63
C THR A 340 -18.59 3.10 -0.10
N GLU A 341 -18.94 1.97 -0.73
CA GLU A 341 -20.02 1.09 -0.28
C GLU A 341 -19.81 0.56 1.15
N LEU A 342 -18.59 0.10 1.44
CA LEU A 342 -18.27 -0.41 2.78
C LEU A 342 -18.27 0.70 3.86
N ARG A 343 -17.94 1.94 3.46
CA ARG A 343 -18.03 3.11 4.35
C ARG A 343 -19.48 3.48 4.61
N LEU A 344 -20.35 3.44 3.58
CA LEU A 344 -21.78 3.67 3.71
C LEU A 344 -22.41 2.65 4.63
N GLU A 345 -22.09 1.36 4.45
CA GLU A 345 -22.56 0.28 5.30
C GLU A 345 -22.14 0.47 6.78
N ALA A 346 -20.90 0.86 7.03
CA ALA A 346 -20.41 1.17 8.37
C ALA A 346 -21.09 2.38 9.01
N LEU A 347 -21.58 3.32 8.22
CA LEU A 347 -22.37 4.48 8.68
C LEU A 347 -23.84 4.16 8.91
N GLU A 348 -24.37 3.07 8.38
CA GLU A 348 -25.72 2.60 8.67
C GLU A 348 -25.88 2.24 10.15
N GLN A 349 -27.10 2.10 10.63
CA GLN A 349 -27.35 1.94 12.07
C GLN A 349 -26.75 0.65 12.63
N PRO A 350 -26.42 0.61 13.96
CA PRO A 350 -25.95 -0.60 14.62
C PRO A 350 -26.96 -1.74 14.46
N GLY A 351 -26.54 -2.87 13.94
CA GLY A 351 -27.38 -4.02 13.59
C GLY A 351 -27.53 -4.24 12.09
N GLY A 352 -27.17 -3.25 11.25
CA GLY A 352 -27.02 -3.41 9.80
C GLY A 352 -25.70 -4.08 9.41
N HIS A 353 -25.14 -4.93 10.26
CA HIS A 353 -24.00 -5.73 9.88
C HIS A 353 -24.38 -6.62 8.71
N TYR A 354 -23.59 -6.51 7.65
CA TYR A 354 -23.63 -7.50 6.58
C TYR A 354 -23.50 -8.89 7.22
N PRO A 355 -24.48 -9.77 7.08
CA PRO A 355 -24.43 -11.07 7.73
C PRO A 355 -23.34 -11.90 7.05
N LEU A 356 -22.13 -11.86 7.60
CA LEU A 356 -21.09 -12.84 7.27
C LEU A 356 -21.40 -14.22 7.85
N ARG A 357 -22.50 -14.38 8.58
CA ARG A 357 -23.05 -15.64 9.08
C ARG A 357 -24.50 -15.79 8.63
N HIS A 358 -24.83 -17.02 8.27
CA HIS A 358 -26.13 -17.51 7.79
C HIS A 358 -27.28 -17.37 8.82
N ASP A 359 -27.40 -16.24 9.46
CA ASP A 359 -28.55 -15.94 10.26
C ASP A 359 -29.64 -15.46 9.30
N HIS A 360 -30.73 -16.20 9.24
CA HIS A 360 -31.85 -16.05 8.34
C HIS A 360 -32.44 -14.63 8.35
N VAL A 361 -31.81 -13.73 7.60
CA VAL A 361 -32.42 -12.46 7.23
C VAL A 361 -32.98 -12.64 5.83
N GLU A 362 -34.29 -12.52 5.68
CA GLU A 362 -34.90 -12.49 4.36
C GLU A 362 -34.18 -11.46 3.49
N PRO A 363 -33.73 -11.86 2.28
CA PRO A 363 -33.07 -10.92 1.38
C PRO A 363 -34.04 -9.80 1.06
N ARG A 364 -33.66 -8.57 1.41
CA ARG A 364 -34.40 -7.39 0.94
C ARG A 364 -34.50 -7.51 -0.59
N PRO A 365 -35.69 -7.32 -1.18
CA PRO A 365 -35.82 -7.43 -2.63
C PRO A 365 -34.86 -6.47 -3.29
N THR A 366 -34.00 -7.00 -4.14
CA THR A 366 -33.10 -6.21 -4.98
C THR A 366 -33.89 -5.13 -5.68
N PRO A 367 -33.51 -3.85 -5.63
CA PRO A 367 -34.20 -2.82 -6.39
C PRO A 367 -34.26 -3.25 -7.83
N ARG A 368 -35.45 -3.42 -8.39
CA ARG A 368 -35.61 -3.66 -9.83
C ARG A 368 -35.08 -2.42 -10.54
N ILE A 369 -33.91 -2.54 -11.14
CA ILE A 369 -33.39 -1.54 -12.06
C ILE A 369 -34.36 -1.60 -13.27
N SER A 370 -35.32 -0.71 -13.32
CA SER A 370 -36.08 -0.48 -14.54
C SER A 370 -35.14 0.19 -15.54
N VAL A 371 -34.52 -0.62 -16.39
CA VAL A 371 -33.88 -0.13 -17.60
C VAL A 371 -35.01 0.39 -18.47
N ALA A 372 -35.20 1.70 -18.50
CA ALA A 372 -36.06 2.32 -19.48
C ALA A 372 -35.46 1.98 -20.86
N ARG A 373 -36.11 1.06 -21.60
CA ARG A 373 -35.84 0.84 -23.00
C ARG A 373 -36.27 2.09 -23.74
N THR A 374 -35.32 2.96 -24.03
CA THR A 374 -35.52 3.93 -25.13
C THR A 374 -35.41 3.13 -26.43
N GLY A 375 -36.58 2.66 -26.90
CA GLY A 375 -36.69 2.19 -28.25
C GLY A 375 -36.52 3.38 -29.21
N PRO A 376 -35.97 3.17 -30.41
CA PRO A 376 -35.97 4.20 -31.42
C PRO A 376 -37.39 4.41 -31.91
N ASP A 377 -37.90 5.64 -31.74
CA ASP A 377 -39.09 6.08 -32.45
C ASP A 377 -38.82 5.98 -33.94
N LYS A 378 -39.63 5.17 -34.62
CA LYS A 378 -39.80 5.22 -36.07
C LYS A 378 -40.84 6.29 -36.32
N ASP A 379 -40.41 7.32 -37.03
CA ASP A 379 -41.14 7.93 -38.13
C ASP A 379 -40.13 8.64 -39.06
#